data_5e97cb65ddf3e7a53f0c6594a4fa4448
#
_entry.id   5e97cb65ddf3e7a53f0c6594a4fa4448
#
_cell.length_a   1.000
_cell.length_b   1.000
_cell.length_c   1.000
_cell.angle_alpha   90.00
_cell.angle_beta   90.00
_cell.angle_gamma   90.00
#
_symmetry.space_group_name_H-M   'P 1'
#
loop_
_entity.id
_entity.type
_entity.pdbx_description
1 polymer ?
#
loop_
_entity_poly.entity_id
_entity_poly.type
_entity_poly.pdbx_seq_one_letter_code
_entity_poly.pdbx_strand_id
1 'polypeptide(L)'
;EAVIAQAPLRHMQTPGGYTMSVATTSCGQLGWVSDPHGYRYAAHDPHTGQPWPAMPACFMELAESAAAQAGYADFVPDACLINQYAPGAKLSLHQDKDERDLRAPIVSLSLGLPAVFLFGTPNRKDRTQRHRLVHGDVVVWGGPSRLAYHGVMPLAEGEHGLLGRRRVNLTFRRAG
;
A
#
# COMPACT_ATOMS: atom_id res chain seq x y z
N GLU A 1 -10.98 -9.17 5.53
CA GLU A 1 -11.59 -8.90 6.85
C GLU A 1 -10.83 -9.58 7.99
N ALA A 2 -10.37 -10.85 7.85
CA ALA A 2 -9.67 -11.58 8.92
C ALA A 2 -8.42 -10.84 9.46
N VAL A 3 -7.64 -10.19 8.61
CA VAL A 3 -6.48 -9.37 9.02
C VAL A 3 -6.94 -8.17 9.84
N ILE A 4 -7.97 -7.44 9.38
CA ILE A 4 -8.49 -6.24 10.05
C ILE A 4 -9.09 -6.57 11.42
N ALA A 5 -9.65 -7.76 11.58
CA ALA A 5 -10.18 -8.22 12.87
C ALA A 5 -9.05 -8.44 13.91
N GLN A 6 -7.86 -8.85 13.48
CA GLN A 6 -6.70 -9.08 14.35
C GLN A 6 -5.84 -7.83 14.52
N ALA A 7 -5.68 -7.03 13.47
CA ALA A 7 -4.96 -5.77 13.47
C ALA A 7 -5.87 -4.68 12.88
N PRO A 8 -6.63 -3.95 13.70
CA PRO A 8 -7.59 -2.95 13.25
C PRO A 8 -6.95 -1.81 12.47
N LEU A 9 -7.68 -1.30 11.46
CA LEU A 9 -7.31 -0.12 10.70
C LEU A 9 -7.21 1.13 11.60
N ARG A 10 -6.18 1.94 11.39
CA ARG A 10 -5.93 3.17 12.15
C ARG A 10 -5.46 4.29 11.24
N HIS A 11 -5.84 5.52 11.58
CA HIS A 11 -5.25 6.72 11.01
C HIS A 11 -3.92 7.02 11.71
N MET A 12 -2.81 6.70 11.05
CA MET A 12 -1.47 6.95 11.59
C MET A 12 -1.13 8.44 11.54
N GLN A 13 -0.16 8.86 12.36
CA GLN A 13 0.40 10.20 12.31
C GLN A 13 1.67 10.22 11.47
N THR A 14 1.87 11.29 10.72
CA THR A 14 3.14 11.57 10.05
C THR A 14 4.18 12.10 11.04
N PRO A 15 5.49 12.06 10.73
CA PRO A 15 6.51 12.69 11.58
C PRO A 15 6.28 14.18 11.85
N GLY A 16 5.55 14.86 10.96
CA GLY A 16 5.14 16.28 11.16
C GLY A 16 3.87 16.46 12.00
N GLY A 17 3.33 15.37 12.61
CA GLY A 17 2.16 15.43 13.50
C GLY A 17 0.80 15.47 12.78
N TYR A 18 0.76 15.36 11.45
CA TYR A 18 -0.50 15.32 10.71
C TYR A 18 -1.11 13.91 10.74
N THR A 19 -2.39 13.81 11.01
CA THR A 19 -3.13 12.57 10.89
C THR A 19 -3.39 12.23 9.41
N MET A 20 -3.03 11.02 8.99
CA MET A 20 -3.28 10.54 7.63
C MET A 20 -4.78 10.38 7.38
N SER A 21 -5.27 10.81 6.22
CA SER A 21 -6.68 10.64 5.82
C SER A 21 -7.01 9.19 5.43
N VAL A 22 -6.00 8.37 5.22
CA VAL A 22 -6.11 6.95 4.91
C VAL A 22 -5.95 6.16 6.20
N ALA A 23 -6.87 5.23 6.46
CA ALA A 23 -6.73 4.28 7.56
C ALA A 23 -5.89 3.09 7.13
N THR A 24 -4.94 2.66 7.94
CA THR A 24 -3.95 1.63 7.57
C THR A 24 -3.86 0.52 8.59
N THR A 25 -3.49 -0.67 8.12
CA THR A 25 -2.98 -1.78 8.91
C THR A 25 -2.02 -2.61 8.06
N SER A 26 -1.40 -3.64 8.63
CA SER A 26 -0.46 -4.50 7.91
C SER A 26 -0.69 -5.97 8.22
N CYS A 27 -0.17 -6.85 7.36
CA CYS A 27 0.04 -8.26 7.63
C CYS A 27 1.33 -8.74 6.98
N GLY A 28 1.87 -9.84 7.47
CA GLY A 28 3.15 -10.42 7.07
C GLY A 28 4.16 -10.43 8.20
N GLN A 29 5.42 -10.66 7.87
CA GLN A 29 6.51 -10.67 8.86
C GLN A 29 6.83 -9.25 9.34
N LEU A 30 6.60 -8.25 8.47
CA LEU A 30 6.85 -6.84 8.73
C LEU A 30 5.60 -6.01 8.40
N GLY A 31 5.37 -4.95 9.17
CA GLY A 31 4.34 -3.96 8.89
C GLY A 31 4.93 -2.56 8.85
N TRP A 32 4.42 -1.74 7.92
CA TRP A 32 4.81 -0.34 7.83
C TRP A 32 4.17 0.49 8.93
N VAL A 33 4.96 1.33 9.56
CA VAL A 33 4.57 2.18 10.69
C VAL A 33 4.96 3.62 10.41
N SER A 34 4.06 4.53 10.75
CA SER A 34 4.26 5.97 10.73
C SER A 34 3.86 6.57 12.08
N ASP A 35 4.78 7.28 12.71
CA ASP A 35 4.57 7.98 13.95
C ASP A 35 5.54 9.19 14.06
N PRO A 36 5.55 9.98 15.15
CA PRO A 36 6.48 11.09 15.32
C PRO A 36 7.96 10.72 15.20
N HIS A 37 8.33 9.45 15.37
CA HIS A 37 9.71 8.96 15.24
C HIS A 37 10.10 8.65 13.80
N GLY A 38 9.18 8.68 12.84
CA GLY A 38 9.47 8.47 11.42
C GLY A 38 8.66 7.36 10.78
N TYR A 39 9.10 7.00 9.57
CA TYR A 39 8.56 5.89 8.78
C TYR A 39 9.50 4.70 8.91
N ARG A 40 8.96 3.50 9.11
CA ARG A 40 9.75 2.27 9.22
C ARG A 40 8.92 1.01 9.05
N TYR A 41 9.60 -0.10 8.82
CA TYR A 41 9.02 -1.43 8.99
C TYR A 41 9.35 -1.98 10.39
N ALA A 42 8.38 -2.63 11.01
CA ALA A 42 8.51 -3.24 12.33
C ALA A 42 7.87 -4.64 12.31
N ALA A 43 8.46 -5.59 13.06
CA ALA A 43 7.92 -6.95 13.20
C ALA A 43 6.67 -7.00 14.08
N HIS A 44 6.49 -6.00 14.93
CA HIS A 44 5.36 -5.91 15.86
C HIS A 44 4.61 -4.60 15.63
N ASP A 45 3.30 -4.67 15.77
CA ASP A 45 2.46 -3.48 15.80
C ASP A 45 2.79 -2.66 17.06
N PRO A 46 3.31 -1.43 16.92
CA PRO A 46 3.73 -0.63 18.09
C PRO A 46 2.56 -0.22 19.00
N HIS A 47 1.34 -0.33 18.53
CA HIS A 47 0.15 0.01 19.30
C HIS A 47 -0.27 -1.13 20.23
N THR A 48 -0.18 -2.37 19.75
CA THR A 48 -0.60 -3.56 20.51
C THR A 48 0.57 -4.34 21.11
N GLY A 49 1.80 -4.12 20.60
CA GLY A 49 2.98 -4.92 20.93
C GLY A 49 2.95 -6.33 20.35
N GLN A 50 1.92 -6.70 19.59
CA GLN A 50 1.78 -8.04 19.04
C GLN A 50 2.41 -8.13 17.64
N PRO A 51 2.86 -9.32 17.20
CA PRO A 51 3.24 -9.55 15.82
C PRO A 51 2.07 -9.20 14.88
N TRP A 52 2.38 -8.78 13.67
CA TRP A 52 1.36 -8.59 12.64
C TRP A 52 0.71 -9.92 12.30
N PRO A 53 -0.59 -9.93 11.90
CA PRO A 53 -1.26 -11.13 11.41
C PRO A 53 -0.47 -11.76 10.25
N ALA A 54 -0.49 -13.07 10.14
CA ALA A 54 0.11 -13.76 9.00
C ALA A 54 -0.52 -13.28 7.69
N MET A 55 0.29 -13.18 6.65
CA MET A 55 -0.21 -12.85 5.30
C MET A 55 -1.03 -14.03 4.79
N PRO A 56 -2.31 -13.82 4.39
CA PRO A 56 -3.13 -14.90 3.83
C PRO A 56 -2.49 -15.52 2.58
N ALA A 57 -2.63 -16.85 2.40
CA ALA A 57 -2.05 -17.56 1.26
C ALA A 57 -2.50 -16.95 -0.09
N CYS A 58 -3.77 -16.60 -0.23
CA CYS A 58 -4.28 -15.97 -1.45
C CYS A 58 -3.65 -14.59 -1.73
N PHE A 59 -3.15 -13.88 -0.72
CA PHE A 59 -2.41 -12.63 -0.90
C PHE A 59 -1.01 -12.91 -1.46
N MET A 60 -0.33 -13.91 -0.92
CA MET A 60 0.98 -14.36 -1.41
C MET A 60 0.90 -14.78 -2.87
N GLU A 61 -0.01 -15.70 -3.19
CA GLU A 61 -0.22 -16.24 -4.53
C GLU A 61 -0.51 -15.13 -5.56
N LEU A 62 -1.38 -14.18 -5.20
CA LEU A 62 -1.69 -13.05 -6.06
C LEU A 62 -0.45 -12.17 -6.31
N ALA A 63 0.28 -11.83 -5.25
CA ALA A 63 1.42 -10.93 -5.34
C ALA A 63 2.58 -11.56 -6.13
N GLU A 64 2.89 -12.84 -5.88
CA GLU A 64 3.91 -13.61 -6.60
C GLU A 64 3.54 -13.78 -8.08
N SER A 65 2.29 -14.16 -8.37
CA SER A 65 1.80 -14.31 -9.74
C SER A 65 1.86 -12.99 -10.52
N ALA A 66 1.39 -11.89 -9.93
CA ALA A 66 1.41 -10.59 -10.59
C ALA A 66 2.85 -10.08 -10.83
N ALA A 67 3.74 -10.27 -9.86
CA ALA A 67 5.15 -9.92 -10.00
C ALA A 67 5.83 -10.74 -11.10
N ALA A 68 5.59 -12.07 -11.15
CA ALA A 68 6.13 -12.95 -12.17
C ALA A 68 5.69 -12.54 -13.58
N GLN A 69 4.41 -12.20 -13.77
CA GLN A 69 3.88 -11.69 -15.04
C GLN A 69 4.54 -10.36 -15.47
N ALA A 70 5.01 -9.57 -14.51
CA ALA A 70 5.74 -8.34 -14.77
C ALA A 70 7.27 -8.52 -14.89
N GLY A 71 7.76 -9.78 -14.89
CA GLY A 71 9.18 -10.11 -15.05
C GLY A 71 9.97 -10.23 -13.74
N TYR A 72 9.31 -10.33 -12.60
CA TYR A 72 9.92 -10.47 -11.26
C TYR A 72 9.57 -11.84 -10.63
N ALA A 73 10.06 -12.92 -11.24
CA ALA A 73 9.71 -14.30 -10.87
C ALA A 73 10.11 -14.68 -9.43
N ASP A 74 11.16 -14.06 -8.88
CA ASP A 74 11.67 -14.38 -7.53
C ASP A 74 11.12 -13.47 -6.43
N PHE A 75 10.05 -12.73 -6.72
CA PHE A 75 9.43 -11.85 -5.73
C PHE A 75 8.61 -12.65 -4.73
N VAL A 76 9.02 -12.59 -3.46
CA VAL A 76 8.29 -13.13 -2.32
C VAL A 76 8.09 -11.99 -1.33
N PRO A 77 6.86 -11.47 -1.13
CA PRO A 77 6.61 -10.38 -0.19
C PRO A 77 6.66 -10.87 1.26
N ASP A 78 7.20 -10.04 2.13
CA ASP A 78 7.21 -10.24 3.59
C ASP A 78 6.33 -9.22 4.32
N ALA A 79 5.83 -8.21 3.61
CA ALA A 79 4.95 -7.16 4.10
C ALA A 79 3.80 -6.88 3.14
N CYS A 80 2.60 -6.73 3.68
CA CYS A 80 1.44 -6.20 2.97
C CYS A 80 0.84 -5.04 3.77
N LEU A 81 0.94 -3.83 3.23
CA LEU A 81 0.24 -2.65 3.76
C LEU A 81 -1.17 -2.61 3.21
N ILE A 82 -2.15 -2.53 4.11
CA ILE A 82 -3.58 -2.44 3.79
C ILE A 82 -4.04 -1.01 4.05
N ASN A 83 -4.40 -0.29 2.99
CA ASN A 83 -4.89 1.08 3.05
C ASN A 83 -6.38 1.14 2.75
N GLN A 84 -7.17 1.70 3.66
CA GLN A 84 -8.59 1.97 3.42
C GLN A 84 -8.82 3.46 3.23
N TYR A 85 -9.44 3.81 2.11
CA TYR A 85 -9.84 5.17 1.74
C TYR A 85 -11.36 5.30 1.87
N ALA A 86 -11.82 6.30 2.60
CA ALA A 86 -13.16 6.83 2.50
C ALA A 86 -13.20 7.92 1.40
N PRO A 87 -14.37 8.32 0.88
CA PRO A 87 -14.49 9.50 0.02
C PRO A 87 -13.79 10.72 0.61
N GLY A 88 -13.05 11.44 -0.22
CA GLY A 88 -12.18 12.56 0.18
C GLY A 88 -10.79 12.17 0.67
N ALA A 89 -10.55 10.94 1.11
CA ALA A 89 -9.23 10.48 1.51
C ALA A 89 -8.26 10.44 0.33
N LYS A 90 -7.01 10.82 0.56
CA LYS A 90 -5.96 10.93 -0.45
C LYS A 90 -4.62 10.46 0.08
N LEU A 91 -3.69 10.16 -0.82
CA LEU A 91 -2.29 9.93 -0.50
C LEU A 91 -1.42 10.86 -1.35
N SER A 92 -0.69 11.75 -0.68
CA SER A 92 0.19 12.71 -1.36
C SER A 92 1.31 12.01 -2.11
N LEU A 93 1.93 12.68 -3.08
CA LEU A 93 3.09 12.16 -3.80
C LEU A 93 4.23 11.82 -2.84
N HIS A 94 4.65 10.56 -2.87
CA HIS A 94 5.72 9.99 -2.06
C HIS A 94 6.48 8.92 -2.86
N GLN A 95 7.55 8.43 -2.29
CA GLN A 95 8.31 7.27 -2.76
C GLN A 95 8.25 6.21 -1.68
N ASP A 96 8.14 4.95 -2.08
CA ASP A 96 8.37 3.80 -1.22
C ASP A 96 9.89 3.52 -1.20
N LYS A 97 10.54 3.86 -0.10
CA LYS A 97 12.00 3.83 0.04
C LYS A 97 12.47 3.34 1.41
N ASP A 98 11.53 2.85 2.22
CA ASP A 98 11.83 2.38 3.59
C ASP A 98 12.22 0.89 3.60
N GLU A 99 12.15 0.20 2.44
CA GLU A 99 12.54 -1.19 2.25
C GLU A 99 14.07 -1.34 2.15
N ARG A 100 14.59 -2.47 2.63
CA ARG A 100 16.03 -2.76 2.58
C ARG A 100 16.55 -3.10 1.18
N ASP A 101 15.73 -3.79 0.38
CA ASP A 101 16.08 -4.20 -0.97
C ASP A 101 15.19 -3.53 -2.02
N LEU A 102 15.67 -2.42 -2.57
CA LEU A 102 14.96 -1.67 -3.63
C LEU A 102 15.01 -2.34 -5.01
N ARG A 103 15.64 -3.50 -5.17
CA ARG A 103 15.58 -4.30 -6.42
C ARG A 103 14.26 -5.05 -6.53
N ALA A 104 13.64 -5.37 -5.40
CA ALA A 104 12.33 -6.00 -5.37
C ALA A 104 11.25 -5.03 -5.88
N PRO A 105 10.28 -5.51 -6.67
CA PRO A 105 9.16 -4.70 -7.14
C PRO A 105 8.18 -4.40 -6.01
N ILE A 106 7.23 -3.53 -6.33
CA ILE A 106 6.01 -3.32 -5.54
C ILE A 106 4.84 -3.85 -6.33
N VAL A 107 3.95 -4.58 -5.67
CA VAL A 107 2.67 -5.05 -6.23
C VAL A 107 1.53 -4.37 -5.49
N SER A 108 0.60 -3.78 -6.20
CA SER A 108 -0.52 -3.01 -5.62
C SER A 108 -1.85 -3.44 -6.21
N LEU A 109 -2.74 -3.99 -5.39
CA LEU A 109 -4.10 -4.39 -5.76
C LEU A 109 -5.11 -3.35 -5.30
N SER A 110 -6.00 -2.95 -6.19
CA SER A 110 -7.11 -2.02 -5.91
C SER A 110 -8.43 -2.76 -5.76
N LEU A 111 -9.17 -2.49 -4.69
CA LEU A 111 -10.47 -3.09 -4.40
C LEU A 111 -11.50 -2.00 -4.03
N GLY A 112 -12.75 -2.15 -4.47
CA GLY A 112 -13.83 -1.24 -4.14
C GLY A 112 -13.96 -0.06 -5.10
N LEU A 113 -14.14 1.15 -4.56
CA LEU A 113 -14.34 2.36 -5.35
C LEU A 113 -13.16 2.66 -6.28
N PRO A 114 -13.41 3.15 -7.51
CA PRO A 114 -12.37 3.60 -8.41
C PRO A 114 -11.54 4.75 -7.81
N ALA A 115 -10.24 4.77 -8.08
CA ALA A 115 -9.35 5.85 -7.68
C ALA A 115 -8.48 6.32 -8.84
N VAL A 116 -8.04 7.57 -8.79
CA VAL A 116 -7.03 8.11 -9.70
C VAL A 116 -5.66 7.97 -9.04
N PHE A 117 -4.87 7.06 -9.57
CA PHE A 117 -3.48 6.84 -9.19
C PHE A 117 -2.58 7.77 -9.98
N LEU A 118 -1.74 8.51 -9.28
CA LEU A 118 -0.72 9.38 -9.86
C LEU A 118 0.59 8.61 -9.91
N PHE A 119 1.24 8.57 -11.07
CA PHE A 119 2.52 7.92 -11.24
C PHE A 119 3.48 8.79 -12.04
N GLY A 120 4.63 9.09 -11.48
CA GLY A 120 5.63 10.00 -12.04
C GLY A 120 6.95 9.32 -12.33
N THR A 121 8.04 10.04 -12.10
CA THR A 121 9.42 9.60 -12.21
C THR A 121 10.09 9.64 -10.82
N PRO A 122 11.35 9.22 -10.68
CA PRO A 122 12.10 9.44 -9.44
C PRO A 122 12.34 10.92 -9.08
N ASN A 123 12.05 11.86 -9.96
CA ASN A 123 12.12 13.28 -9.67
C ASN A 123 10.71 13.84 -9.32
N ARG A 124 10.54 14.34 -8.09
CA ARG A 124 9.26 14.87 -7.59
C ARG A 124 8.67 16.02 -8.41
N LYS A 125 9.51 16.76 -9.13
CA LYS A 125 9.07 17.94 -9.93
C LYS A 125 8.49 17.56 -11.28
N ASP A 126 8.71 16.32 -11.72
CA ASP A 126 8.23 15.88 -13.02
C ASP A 126 6.71 15.69 -13.00
N ARG A 127 6.12 15.85 -14.18
CA ARG A 127 4.68 15.66 -14.38
C ARG A 127 4.30 14.21 -14.14
N THR A 128 3.27 13.99 -13.32
CA THR A 128 2.69 12.65 -13.11
C THR A 128 1.67 12.32 -14.21
N GLN A 129 1.61 11.05 -14.57
CA GLN A 129 0.52 10.46 -15.33
C GLN A 129 -0.62 10.11 -14.38
N ARG A 130 -1.86 10.09 -14.90
CA ARG A 130 -3.07 9.74 -14.15
C ARG A 130 -3.62 8.43 -14.68
N HIS A 131 -3.74 7.45 -13.80
CA HIS A 131 -4.29 6.14 -14.12
C HIS A 131 -5.55 5.92 -13.28
N ARG A 132 -6.69 5.67 -13.94
CA ARG A 132 -7.90 5.27 -13.24
C ARG A 132 -7.80 3.79 -12.91
N LEU A 133 -7.75 3.44 -11.63
CA LEU A 133 -7.76 2.07 -11.13
C LEU A 133 -9.14 1.71 -10.63
N VAL A 134 -9.63 0.54 -11.01
CA VAL A 134 -10.91 -0.02 -10.59
C VAL A 134 -10.73 -1.28 -9.74
N HIS A 135 -11.83 -1.82 -9.25
CA HIS A 135 -11.82 -3.06 -8.47
C HIS A 135 -11.17 -4.21 -9.25
N GLY A 136 -10.17 -4.85 -8.68
CA GLY A 136 -9.41 -5.95 -9.27
C GLY A 136 -8.17 -5.54 -10.05
N ASP A 137 -7.95 -4.26 -10.31
CA ASP A 137 -6.74 -3.80 -11.00
C ASP A 137 -5.49 -4.03 -10.13
N VAL A 138 -4.46 -4.56 -10.75
CA VAL A 138 -3.13 -4.76 -10.15
C VAL A 138 -2.11 -3.92 -10.91
N VAL A 139 -1.31 -3.17 -10.17
CA VAL A 139 -0.16 -2.41 -10.70
C VAL A 139 1.11 -2.99 -10.12
N VAL A 140 2.10 -3.26 -10.99
CA VAL A 140 3.43 -3.71 -10.58
C VAL A 140 4.45 -2.70 -11.09
N TRP A 141 5.36 -2.24 -10.22
CA TRP A 141 6.46 -1.37 -10.62
C TRP A 141 7.75 -1.72 -9.90
N GLY A 142 8.86 -1.59 -10.61
CA GLY A 142 10.18 -1.94 -10.12
C GLY A 142 11.28 -1.49 -11.09
N GLY A 143 12.52 -1.91 -10.88
CA GLY A 143 13.66 -1.51 -11.72
C GLY A 143 13.79 0.02 -11.81
N PRO A 144 13.87 0.61 -13.00
CA PRO A 144 14.03 2.07 -13.15
C PRO A 144 12.89 2.89 -12.54
N SER A 145 11.69 2.33 -12.43
CA SER A 145 10.53 3.00 -11.85
C SER A 145 10.32 2.73 -10.35
N ARG A 146 11.17 1.91 -9.72
CA ARG A 146 11.00 1.49 -8.32
C ARG A 146 10.85 2.67 -7.35
N LEU A 147 11.57 3.75 -7.58
CA LEU A 147 11.54 4.98 -6.81
C LEU A 147 10.72 6.10 -7.46
N ALA A 148 9.79 5.76 -8.37
CA ALA A 148 8.89 6.74 -8.94
C ALA A 148 8.00 7.36 -7.87
N TYR A 149 7.85 8.69 -7.89
CA TYR A 149 6.86 9.38 -7.07
C TYR A 149 5.46 8.99 -7.50
N HIS A 150 4.66 8.57 -6.55
CA HIS A 150 3.29 8.16 -6.79
C HIS A 150 2.36 8.62 -5.66
N GLY A 151 1.06 8.58 -5.92
CA GLY A 151 0.06 9.01 -4.95
C GLY A 151 -1.35 8.66 -5.41
N VAL A 152 -2.35 9.04 -4.62
CA VAL A 152 -3.77 8.82 -4.92
C VAL A 152 -4.51 10.14 -4.73
N MET A 153 -5.23 10.57 -5.76
CA MET A 153 -6.09 11.75 -5.68
C MET A 153 -7.21 11.55 -4.65
N PRO A 154 -7.83 12.62 -4.14
CA PRO A 154 -8.99 12.50 -3.27
C PRO A 154 -10.01 11.52 -3.87
N LEU A 155 -10.41 10.51 -3.08
CA LEU A 155 -11.36 9.51 -3.53
C LEU A 155 -12.72 10.17 -3.79
N ALA A 156 -13.28 9.94 -4.97
CA ALA A 156 -14.60 10.44 -5.31
C ALA A 156 -15.70 9.73 -4.51
N GLU A 157 -16.84 10.40 -4.35
CA GLU A 157 -18.06 9.78 -3.83
C GLU A 157 -18.51 8.64 -4.75
N GLY A 158 -19.08 7.61 -4.16
CA GLY A 158 -19.62 6.47 -4.89
C GLY A 158 -19.97 5.32 -3.95
N GLU A 159 -20.50 4.26 -4.54
CA GLU A 159 -20.84 3.02 -3.83
C GLU A 159 -20.41 1.82 -4.66
N HIS A 160 -19.76 0.85 -4.03
CA HIS A 160 -19.35 -0.40 -4.64
C HIS A 160 -20.14 -1.56 -4.04
N GLY A 161 -20.71 -2.44 -4.88
CA GLY A 161 -21.64 -3.48 -4.45
C GLY A 161 -21.12 -4.42 -3.34
N LEU A 162 -19.81 -4.66 -3.26
CA LEU A 162 -19.20 -5.52 -2.23
C LEU A 162 -18.59 -4.74 -1.07
N LEU A 163 -18.05 -3.54 -1.31
CA LEU A 163 -17.25 -2.81 -0.34
C LEU A 163 -17.91 -1.50 0.12
N GLY A 164 -19.10 -1.16 -0.41
CA GLY A 164 -19.79 0.07 -0.06
C GLY A 164 -18.98 1.32 -0.45
N ARG A 165 -19.02 2.34 0.40
CA ARG A 165 -18.40 3.65 0.17
C ARG A 165 -16.92 3.68 0.54
N ARG A 166 -16.13 2.72 0.07
CA ARG A 166 -14.69 2.65 0.37
C ARG A 166 -13.87 2.03 -0.76
N ARG A 167 -12.62 2.40 -0.80
CA ARG A 167 -11.56 1.71 -1.55
C ARG A 167 -10.61 1.05 -0.56
N VAL A 168 -10.23 -0.17 -0.82
CA VAL A 168 -9.13 -0.86 -0.12
C VAL A 168 -8.01 -1.08 -1.12
N ASN A 169 -6.78 -0.80 -0.70
CA ASN A 169 -5.59 -1.06 -1.47
C ASN A 169 -4.66 -1.98 -0.67
N LEU A 170 -4.21 -3.04 -1.30
CA LEU A 170 -3.22 -3.96 -0.76
C LEU A 170 -1.90 -3.69 -1.49
N THR A 171 -0.85 -3.30 -0.75
CA THR A 171 0.47 -3.06 -1.33
C THR A 171 1.48 -4.03 -0.74
N PHE A 172 2.00 -4.91 -1.59
CA PHE A 172 2.92 -5.97 -1.24
C PHE A 172 4.35 -5.53 -1.49
N ARG A 173 5.25 -5.79 -0.54
CA ARG A 173 6.65 -5.43 -0.58
C ARG A 173 7.53 -6.53 0.03
N ARG A 174 8.77 -6.57 -0.40
CA ARG A 174 9.86 -7.24 0.29
C ARG A 174 10.62 -6.18 1.06
N ALA A 175 10.32 -6.07 2.37
CA ALA A 175 10.75 -4.95 3.21
C ALA A 175 12.00 -5.25 4.04
N GLY A 176 12.26 -6.54 4.37
CA GLY A 176 13.38 -7.01 5.19
C GLY A 176 14.57 -7.58 4.46
#